data_559f0f191a76f09f067c0387a0e42d81
#
_entry.id   559f0f191a76f09f067c0387a0e42d81
#
_cell.length_a   1.000
_cell.length_b   1.000
_cell.length_c   1.000
_cell.angle_alpha   90.00
_cell.angle_beta   90.00
_cell.angle_gamma   90.00
#
_symmetry.space_group_name_H-M   'P 1'
#
loop_
_entity.id
_entity.type
_entity.pdbx_description
1 polymer ?
#
loop_
_entity_poly.entity_id
_entity_poly.type
_entity_poly.pdbx_seq_one_letter_code
_entity_poly.pdbx_strand_id
1 'polypeptide(L)'
;MNKLEKLKNIIDESENIVFFDGAGTSTLSGIKDFRGKNGIYKMNLDISPEYLLSVNCLYNNPFLFFNFYKNNLNCLSNVPNIINKYLKELESIGKLKCVITQNIDGLHKKAGINNVLEIHGSIYKNYCMKCGKNYDAEYVFNSKDIPICTCNGIIRPDVTLYGENLNDDFYSAIEFIKKSDTLIVAGSSLTVFPACSLVDEFNGKNLIIINDTKTPYDKCASLVINDDLEKVFKYLKGWFLWILKILLLEQVVMIK
;
A
#
# COMPACT_ATOMS: atom_id res chain seq x y z
N MET A 1 -9.11 17.29 -23.55
CA MET A 1 -8.12 16.41 -22.90
C MET A 1 -8.86 15.43 -22.01
N ASN A 2 -8.69 14.15 -22.20
CA ASN A 2 -9.32 13.15 -21.35
C ASN A 2 -8.62 13.07 -19.97
N LYS A 3 -9.24 12.38 -18.98
CA LYS A 3 -8.69 12.31 -17.60
C LYS A 3 -7.32 11.61 -17.53
N LEU A 4 -7.08 10.61 -18.37
CA LEU A 4 -5.81 9.88 -18.39
C LEU A 4 -4.68 10.74 -18.99
N GLU A 5 -4.97 11.50 -20.02
CA GLU A 5 -4.03 12.50 -20.59
C GLU A 5 -3.70 13.58 -19.56
N LYS A 6 -4.71 14.07 -18.81
CA LYS A 6 -4.49 15.04 -17.73
C LYS A 6 -3.61 14.44 -16.62
N LEU A 7 -3.90 13.20 -16.19
CA LEU A 7 -3.09 12.48 -15.20
C LEU A 7 -1.63 12.39 -15.64
N LYS A 8 -1.42 11.93 -16.88
CA LYS A 8 -0.11 11.83 -17.48
C LYS A 8 0.66 13.16 -17.43
N ASN A 9 0.03 14.25 -17.93
CA ASN A 9 0.68 15.56 -17.98
C ASN A 9 1.04 16.06 -16.58
N ILE A 10 0.18 15.82 -15.56
CA ILE A 10 0.50 16.17 -14.18
C ILE A 10 1.74 15.38 -13.69
N ILE A 11 1.82 14.08 -13.97
CA ILE A 11 2.98 13.26 -13.59
C ILE A 11 4.26 13.73 -14.29
N ASP A 12 4.15 14.13 -15.57
CA ASP A 12 5.30 14.62 -16.33
C ASP A 12 5.82 15.97 -15.81
N GLU A 13 4.93 16.85 -15.38
CA GLU A 13 5.27 18.16 -14.81
C GLU A 13 5.72 18.10 -13.35
N SER A 14 5.41 16.99 -12.64
CA SER A 14 5.72 16.84 -11.21
C SER A 14 7.19 16.49 -10.97
N GLU A 15 7.77 17.03 -9.92
CA GLU A 15 9.13 16.74 -9.46
C GLU A 15 9.18 15.96 -8.14
N ASN A 16 8.15 16.14 -7.29
CA ASN A 16 8.09 15.55 -5.95
C ASN A 16 6.76 14.82 -5.75
N ILE A 17 6.65 13.63 -6.34
CA ILE A 17 5.46 12.78 -6.23
C ILE A 17 5.54 11.95 -4.95
N VAL A 18 4.47 11.98 -4.16
CA VAL A 18 4.20 11.00 -3.11
C VAL A 18 3.01 10.14 -3.55
N PHE A 19 3.14 8.83 -3.37
CA PHE A 19 2.07 7.87 -3.65
C PHE A 19 1.52 7.32 -2.34
N PHE A 20 0.21 7.44 -2.12
CA PHE A 20 -0.47 6.92 -0.95
C PHE A 20 -1.50 5.88 -1.37
N ASP A 21 -1.38 4.65 -0.86
CA ASP A 21 -2.26 3.59 -1.32
C ASP A 21 -2.90 2.75 -0.21
N GLY A 22 -3.89 1.97 -0.64
CA GLY A 22 -4.59 0.98 0.17
C GLY A 22 -4.77 -0.34 -0.56
N ALA A 23 -5.56 -1.24 0.01
CA ALA A 23 -5.66 -2.63 -0.41
C ALA A 23 -6.13 -2.84 -1.86
N GLY A 24 -6.79 -1.83 -2.47
CA GLY A 24 -7.18 -1.88 -3.88
C GLY A 24 -6.01 -2.05 -4.85
N THR A 25 -4.82 -1.51 -4.53
CA THR A 25 -3.64 -1.67 -5.38
C THR A 25 -3.07 -3.09 -5.38
N SER A 26 -3.31 -3.84 -4.31
CA SER A 26 -2.82 -5.22 -4.15
C SER A 26 -3.75 -6.28 -4.77
N THR A 27 -4.96 -5.90 -5.18
CA THR A 27 -5.91 -6.84 -5.83
C THR A 27 -5.37 -7.40 -7.14
N LEU A 28 -4.60 -6.60 -7.88
CA LEU A 28 -3.91 -7.02 -9.11
C LEU A 28 -2.79 -8.05 -8.88
N SER A 29 -2.38 -8.23 -7.64
CA SER A 29 -1.45 -9.28 -7.21
C SER A 29 -2.18 -10.51 -6.66
N GLY A 30 -3.53 -10.54 -6.71
CA GLY A 30 -4.35 -11.64 -6.19
C GLY A 30 -4.62 -11.56 -4.68
N ILE A 31 -4.29 -10.45 -4.02
CA ILE A 31 -4.58 -10.23 -2.59
C ILE A 31 -5.98 -9.61 -2.46
N LYS A 32 -6.82 -10.18 -1.59
CA LYS A 32 -8.14 -9.61 -1.30
C LYS A 32 -8.03 -8.26 -0.63
N ASP A 33 -8.80 -7.30 -1.08
CA ASP A 33 -8.99 -6.06 -0.34
C ASP A 33 -9.93 -6.25 0.86
N PHE A 34 -10.13 -5.19 1.64
CA PHE A 34 -11.02 -5.25 2.81
C PHE A 34 -12.46 -4.93 2.47
N ARG A 35 -12.73 -3.88 1.68
CA ARG A 35 -14.07 -3.27 1.50
C ARG A 35 -14.63 -3.38 0.09
N GLY A 36 -13.82 -3.77 -0.88
CA GLY A 36 -14.22 -3.92 -2.26
C GLY A 36 -15.26 -5.02 -2.48
N LYS A 37 -15.58 -5.27 -3.73
CA LYS A 37 -16.67 -6.18 -4.11
C LYS A 37 -16.52 -7.60 -3.56
N ASN A 38 -15.27 -8.10 -3.51
CA ASN A 38 -14.90 -9.43 -2.99
C ASN A 38 -14.04 -9.33 -1.72
N GLY A 39 -14.15 -8.21 -0.99
CA GLY A 39 -13.32 -7.89 0.17
C GLY A 39 -13.61 -8.74 1.40
N ILE A 40 -12.66 -8.72 2.32
CA ILE A 40 -12.73 -9.51 3.58
C ILE A 40 -14.00 -9.19 4.38
N TYR A 41 -14.46 -7.93 4.38
CA TYR A 41 -15.71 -7.53 5.07
C TYR A 41 -17.01 -8.03 4.41
N LYS A 42 -16.93 -8.58 3.19
CA LYS A 42 -18.08 -9.20 2.51
C LYS A 42 -18.17 -10.70 2.76
N MET A 43 -17.20 -11.28 3.47
CA MET A 43 -17.25 -12.69 3.88
C MET A 43 -18.40 -12.89 4.87
N ASN A 44 -19.15 -13.97 4.70
CA ASN A 44 -20.21 -14.35 5.65
C ASN A 44 -19.55 -14.98 6.89
N LEU A 45 -19.26 -14.17 7.88
CA LEU A 45 -18.59 -14.55 9.12
C LEU A 45 -19.51 -14.25 10.31
N ASP A 46 -19.52 -15.15 11.29
CA ASP A 46 -20.27 -14.95 12.55
C ASP A 46 -19.66 -13.84 13.43
N ILE A 47 -18.36 -13.55 13.22
CA ILE A 47 -17.59 -12.56 13.98
C ILE A 47 -17.00 -11.55 13.00
N SER A 48 -17.07 -10.26 13.35
CA SER A 48 -16.58 -9.21 12.46
C SER A 48 -15.07 -9.28 12.22
N PRO A 49 -14.60 -9.00 10.99
CA PRO A 49 -13.17 -8.94 10.69
C PRO A 49 -12.41 -7.92 11.56
N GLU A 50 -13.05 -6.84 11.96
CA GLU A 50 -12.48 -5.85 12.88
C GLU A 50 -12.12 -6.46 14.23
N TYR A 51 -13.00 -7.29 14.79
CA TYR A 51 -12.68 -8.00 16.02
C TYR A 51 -11.59 -9.05 15.79
N LEU A 52 -11.72 -9.84 14.72
CA LEU A 52 -10.76 -10.92 14.39
C LEU A 52 -9.33 -10.39 14.19
N LEU A 53 -9.18 -9.15 13.71
CA LEU A 53 -7.88 -8.47 13.52
C LEU A 53 -7.63 -7.39 14.57
N SER A 54 -8.19 -7.53 15.78
CA SER A 54 -7.97 -6.59 16.87
C SER A 54 -6.91 -7.09 17.87
N VAL A 55 -6.32 -6.14 18.57
CA VAL A 55 -5.45 -6.42 19.71
C VAL A 55 -6.20 -7.20 20.79
N ASN A 56 -7.48 -6.92 20.97
CA ASN A 56 -8.35 -7.63 21.93
C ASN A 56 -8.47 -9.13 21.58
N CYS A 57 -8.70 -9.46 20.30
CA CYS A 57 -8.76 -10.85 19.85
C CYS A 57 -7.41 -11.57 20.03
N LEU A 58 -6.30 -10.89 19.69
CA LEU A 58 -4.96 -11.45 19.86
C LEU A 58 -4.66 -11.84 21.31
N TYR A 59 -5.04 -10.99 22.28
CA TYR A 59 -4.77 -11.26 23.69
C TYR A 59 -5.74 -12.26 24.34
N ASN A 60 -7.04 -12.18 24.02
CA ASN A 60 -8.07 -12.96 24.69
C ASN A 60 -8.42 -14.27 23.96
N ASN A 61 -8.22 -14.33 22.64
CA ASN A 61 -8.42 -15.54 21.85
C ASN A 61 -7.38 -15.66 20.73
N PRO A 62 -6.09 -15.89 21.06
CA PRO A 62 -5.02 -15.94 20.08
C PRO A 62 -5.22 -17.03 19.03
N PHE A 63 -5.85 -18.16 19.38
CA PHE A 63 -6.18 -19.21 18.42
C PHE A 63 -7.09 -18.69 17.30
N LEU A 64 -8.16 -17.99 17.66
CA LEU A 64 -9.10 -17.39 16.71
C LEU A 64 -8.42 -16.32 15.83
N PHE A 65 -7.61 -15.46 16.46
CA PHE A 65 -6.81 -14.45 15.75
C PHE A 65 -5.90 -15.10 14.70
N PHE A 66 -5.06 -16.06 15.08
CA PHE A 66 -4.09 -16.68 14.17
C PHE A 66 -4.76 -17.55 13.10
N ASN A 67 -5.86 -18.22 13.43
CA ASN A 67 -6.62 -18.96 12.43
C ASN A 67 -7.13 -18.01 11.33
N PHE A 68 -7.71 -16.89 11.71
CA PHE A 68 -8.19 -15.89 10.73
C PHE A 68 -7.03 -15.22 9.99
N TYR A 69 -6.01 -14.75 10.69
CA TYR A 69 -4.84 -14.08 10.15
C TYR A 69 -4.12 -14.92 9.10
N LYS A 70 -3.79 -16.17 9.42
CA LYS A 70 -3.06 -17.06 8.52
C LYS A 70 -3.86 -17.45 7.26
N ASN A 71 -5.16 -17.66 7.40
CA ASN A 71 -6.00 -18.07 6.27
C ASN A 71 -6.34 -16.92 5.31
N ASN A 72 -6.32 -15.67 5.78
CA ASN A 72 -6.78 -14.53 4.97
C ASN A 72 -5.69 -13.53 4.61
N LEU A 73 -4.57 -13.47 5.35
CA LEU A 73 -3.53 -12.47 5.14
C LEU A 73 -2.18 -13.07 4.71
N ASN A 74 -2.13 -14.36 4.41
CA ASN A 74 -0.93 -14.98 3.84
C ASN A 74 -0.74 -14.56 2.38
N CYS A 75 0.17 -13.61 2.16
CA CYS A 75 0.52 -13.11 0.83
C CYS A 75 2.02 -13.34 0.49
N LEU A 76 2.67 -14.33 1.12
CA LEU A 76 4.09 -14.61 0.91
C LEU A 76 4.43 -14.93 -0.54
N SER A 77 3.56 -15.66 -1.25
CA SER A 77 3.73 -16.07 -2.64
C SER A 77 3.34 -15.00 -3.66
N ASN A 78 2.66 -13.91 -3.24
CA ASN A 78 2.21 -12.88 -4.14
C ASN A 78 3.38 -12.04 -4.67
N VAL A 79 3.29 -11.63 -5.93
CA VAL A 79 4.33 -10.90 -6.65
C VAL A 79 3.88 -9.49 -7.01
N PRO A 80 4.84 -8.54 -7.14
CA PRO A 80 4.54 -7.17 -7.55
C PRO A 80 3.82 -7.10 -8.89
N ASN A 81 2.76 -6.28 -8.95
CA ASN A 81 1.96 -6.04 -10.13
C ASN A 81 2.43 -4.81 -10.92
N ILE A 82 1.64 -4.41 -11.91
CA ILE A 82 1.95 -3.28 -12.80
C ILE A 82 2.11 -1.96 -12.05
N ILE A 83 1.36 -1.74 -10.95
CA ILE A 83 1.42 -0.51 -10.15
C ILE A 83 2.78 -0.41 -9.46
N ASN A 84 3.19 -1.47 -8.74
CA ASN A 84 4.47 -1.50 -8.05
C ASN A 84 5.65 -1.29 -9.03
N LYS A 85 5.59 -1.92 -10.21
CA LYS A 85 6.61 -1.78 -11.26
C LYS A 85 6.66 -0.36 -11.81
N TYR A 86 5.50 0.26 -12.08
CA TYR A 86 5.44 1.64 -12.55
C TYR A 86 5.98 2.63 -11.51
N LEU A 87 5.64 2.44 -10.24
CA LEU A 87 6.17 3.28 -9.15
C LEU A 87 7.69 3.16 -9.02
N LYS A 88 8.25 1.95 -9.22
CA LYS A 88 9.70 1.76 -9.27
C LYS A 88 10.35 2.50 -10.44
N GLU A 89 9.71 2.52 -11.59
CA GLU A 89 10.16 3.30 -12.75
C GLU A 89 10.17 4.81 -12.44
N LEU A 90 9.10 5.34 -11.81
CA LEU A 90 9.05 6.74 -11.35
C LEU A 90 10.11 7.08 -10.29
N GLU A 91 10.40 6.16 -9.37
CA GLU A 91 11.49 6.33 -8.40
C GLU A 91 12.85 6.39 -9.13
N SER A 92 13.07 5.52 -10.11
CA SER A 92 14.34 5.41 -10.85
C SER A 92 14.69 6.68 -11.63
N ILE A 93 13.70 7.44 -12.09
CA ILE A 93 13.88 8.74 -12.74
C ILE A 93 13.79 9.93 -11.75
N GLY A 94 13.74 9.65 -10.45
CA GLY A 94 13.79 10.65 -9.39
C GLY A 94 12.48 11.41 -9.13
N LYS A 95 11.38 11.06 -9.77
CA LYS A 95 10.07 11.74 -9.58
C LYS A 95 9.33 11.26 -8.33
N LEU A 96 9.29 9.95 -8.07
CA LEU A 96 8.67 9.40 -6.87
C LEU A 96 9.64 9.53 -5.69
N LYS A 97 9.21 10.21 -4.64
CA LYS A 97 10.00 10.44 -3.43
C LYS A 97 9.69 9.43 -2.33
N CYS A 98 8.44 9.00 -2.24
CA CYS A 98 8.00 8.05 -1.21
C CYS A 98 6.72 7.33 -1.64
N VAL A 99 6.60 6.06 -1.27
CA VAL A 99 5.34 5.33 -1.21
C VAL A 99 4.91 5.23 0.24
N ILE A 100 3.72 5.70 0.55
CA ILE A 100 3.06 5.54 1.85
C ILE A 100 1.97 4.49 1.65
N THR A 101 2.05 3.38 2.35
CA THR A 101 1.10 2.30 2.14
C THR A 101 0.38 1.88 3.42
N GLN A 102 -0.92 1.67 3.29
CA GLN A 102 -1.76 1.02 4.30
C GLN A 102 -1.63 -0.51 4.23
N ASN A 103 -1.02 -1.04 3.17
CA ASN A 103 -0.89 -2.46 2.92
C ASN A 103 0.28 -3.06 3.73
N ILE A 104 0.09 -4.30 4.18
CA ILE A 104 1.06 -5.03 5.00
C ILE A 104 1.80 -6.11 4.20
N ASP A 105 1.56 -6.19 2.88
CA ASP A 105 1.97 -7.29 1.99
C ASP A 105 3.42 -7.20 1.48
N GLY A 106 4.07 -6.05 1.68
CA GLY A 106 5.46 -5.81 1.27
C GLY A 106 5.69 -5.75 -0.25
N LEU A 107 4.65 -5.68 -1.10
CA LEU A 107 4.80 -5.71 -2.56
C LEU A 107 5.64 -4.55 -3.11
N HIS A 108 5.55 -3.37 -2.53
CA HIS A 108 6.37 -2.23 -2.95
C HIS A 108 7.86 -2.49 -2.72
N LYS A 109 8.23 -3.01 -1.54
CA LYS A 109 9.61 -3.41 -1.23
C LYS A 109 10.08 -4.56 -2.09
N LYS A 110 9.23 -5.56 -2.36
CA LYS A 110 9.52 -6.65 -3.32
C LYS A 110 9.77 -6.14 -4.75
N ALA A 111 9.14 -5.04 -5.15
CA ALA A 111 9.41 -4.39 -6.43
C ALA A 111 10.72 -3.59 -6.47
N GLY A 112 11.43 -3.50 -5.33
CA GLY A 112 12.70 -2.79 -5.20
C GLY A 112 12.56 -1.29 -4.98
N ILE A 113 11.39 -0.79 -4.55
CA ILE A 113 11.20 0.61 -4.15
C ILE A 113 11.92 0.82 -2.82
N ASN A 114 12.75 1.87 -2.73
CA ASN A 114 13.59 2.13 -1.56
C ASN A 114 12.83 2.86 -0.45
N ASN A 115 12.10 3.92 -0.80
CA ASN A 115 11.37 4.75 0.17
C ASN A 115 9.92 4.28 0.29
N VAL A 116 9.68 3.31 1.18
CA VAL A 116 8.34 2.78 1.47
C VAL A 116 8.06 2.91 2.96
N LEU A 117 7.02 3.68 3.30
CA LEU A 117 6.49 3.82 4.64
C LEU A 117 5.26 2.90 4.80
N GLU A 118 5.41 1.86 5.62
CA GLU A 118 4.37 0.86 5.89
C GLU A 118 3.61 1.27 7.16
N ILE A 119 2.67 2.23 7.05
CA ILE A 119 2.01 2.85 8.20
C ILE A 119 1.15 1.90 9.04
N HIS A 120 0.79 0.75 8.50
CA HIS A 120 0.12 -0.34 9.22
C HIS A 120 1.07 -1.52 9.53
N GLY A 121 2.39 -1.33 9.40
CA GLY A 121 3.37 -2.39 9.61
C GLY A 121 3.47 -3.39 8.47
N SER A 122 4.02 -4.57 8.75
CA SER A 122 4.31 -5.56 7.70
C SER A 122 4.20 -6.99 8.23
N ILE A 123 3.64 -7.91 7.41
CA ILE A 123 3.64 -9.35 7.72
C ILE A 123 5.05 -9.96 7.79
N TYR A 124 6.05 -9.28 7.19
CA TYR A 124 7.44 -9.73 7.19
C TYR A 124 8.19 -9.45 8.48
N LYS A 125 7.63 -8.63 9.36
CA LYS A 125 8.17 -8.33 10.68
C LYS A 125 7.31 -9.03 11.73
N ASN A 126 7.93 -9.87 12.55
CA ASN A 126 7.24 -10.60 13.61
C ASN A 126 8.15 -10.68 14.82
N TYR A 127 7.59 -10.59 16.02
CA TYR A 127 8.36 -10.63 17.24
C TYR A 127 7.64 -11.35 18.37
N CYS A 128 8.41 -11.91 19.28
CA CYS A 128 7.90 -12.51 20.49
C CYS A 128 7.41 -11.45 21.48
N MET A 129 6.16 -11.53 21.90
CA MET A 129 5.55 -10.60 22.86
C MET A 129 6.21 -10.65 24.26
N LYS A 130 6.94 -11.73 24.59
CA LYS A 130 7.59 -11.91 25.89
C LYS A 130 9.05 -11.45 25.91
N CYS A 131 9.84 -11.78 24.91
CA CYS A 131 11.29 -11.55 24.92
C CYS A 131 11.79 -10.67 23.75
N GLY A 132 10.93 -10.21 22.86
CA GLY A 132 11.28 -9.34 21.74
C GLY A 132 12.05 -10.03 20.60
N LYS A 133 12.34 -11.34 20.67
CA LYS A 133 13.06 -12.04 19.60
C LYS A 133 12.28 -11.98 18.30
N ASN A 134 12.97 -11.59 17.21
CA ASN A 134 12.38 -11.50 15.88
C ASN A 134 12.25 -12.86 15.20
N TYR A 135 11.24 -12.97 14.33
CA TYR A 135 10.94 -14.15 13.53
C TYR A 135 10.54 -13.74 12.11
N ASP A 136 10.83 -14.59 11.13
CA ASP A 136 10.37 -14.41 9.76
C ASP A 136 8.88 -14.74 9.60
N ALA A 137 8.32 -14.31 8.47
CA ALA A 137 6.91 -14.53 8.16
C ALA A 137 6.61 -16.02 7.93
N GLU A 138 7.54 -16.75 7.31
CA GLU A 138 7.42 -18.18 7.02
C GLU A 138 7.21 -18.97 8.31
N TYR A 139 7.94 -18.63 9.38
CA TYR A 139 7.76 -19.27 10.69
C TYR A 139 6.34 -19.08 11.22
N VAL A 140 5.79 -17.86 11.13
CA VAL A 140 4.44 -17.53 11.62
C VAL A 140 3.37 -18.25 10.79
N PHE A 141 3.45 -18.13 9.45
CA PHE A 141 2.43 -18.70 8.57
C PHE A 141 2.46 -20.22 8.52
N ASN A 142 3.62 -20.86 8.68
CA ASN A 142 3.76 -22.31 8.70
C ASN A 142 3.57 -22.95 10.10
N SER A 143 3.43 -22.16 11.17
CA SER A 143 3.10 -22.69 12.49
C SER A 143 1.75 -23.42 12.47
N LYS A 144 1.62 -24.54 13.21
CA LYS A 144 0.39 -25.33 13.20
C LYS A 144 -0.81 -24.51 13.68
N ASP A 145 -0.68 -23.91 14.88
CA ASP A 145 -1.74 -23.13 15.51
C ASP A 145 -1.23 -21.71 15.84
N ILE A 146 -1.00 -21.43 17.13
CA ILE A 146 -0.43 -20.17 17.59
C ILE A 146 1.10 -20.25 17.45
N PRO A 147 1.78 -19.30 16.78
CA PRO A 147 3.23 -19.30 16.70
C PRO A 147 3.86 -19.00 18.08
N ILE A 148 4.71 -19.91 18.53
CA ILE A 148 5.31 -19.87 19.87
C ILE A 148 6.83 -19.72 19.77
N CYS A 149 7.36 -18.81 20.57
CA CYS A 149 8.79 -18.57 20.73
C CYS A 149 9.46 -19.64 21.58
N THR A 150 10.78 -19.80 21.47
CA THR A 150 11.60 -20.67 22.33
C THR A 150 11.51 -20.32 23.82
N CYS A 151 11.06 -19.10 24.18
CA CYS A 151 10.80 -18.69 25.55
C CYS A 151 9.34 -18.93 26.01
N ASN A 152 8.57 -19.69 25.24
CA ASN A 152 7.13 -19.93 25.40
C ASN A 152 6.25 -18.68 25.35
N GLY A 153 6.73 -17.57 24.76
CA GLY A 153 5.93 -16.39 24.44
C GLY A 153 5.24 -16.54 23.09
N ILE A 154 4.08 -15.90 22.91
CA ILE A 154 3.40 -15.81 21.62
C ILE A 154 4.22 -14.89 20.68
N ILE A 155 4.37 -15.29 19.43
CA ILE A 155 4.98 -14.48 18.38
C ILE A 155 3.85 -13.77 17.64
N ARG A 156 3.85 -12.43 17.63
CA ARG A 156 2.86 -11.65 16.90
C ARG A 156 3.47 -11.03 15.65
N PRO A 157 2.64 -10.79 14.58
CA PRO A 157 3.04 -9.94 13.47
C PRO A 157 3.17 -8.48 13.93
N ASP A 158 4.14 -7.75 13.37
CA ASP A 158 4.32 -6.31 13.55
C ASP A 158 3.43 -5.55 12.55
N VAL A 159 2.13 -5.78 12.69
CA VAL A 159 1.08 -5.08 11.96
C VAL A 159 0.19 -4.34 12.95
N THR A 160 -0.30 -3.17 12.55
CA THR A 160 -1.24 -2.38 13.36
C THR A 160 -2.60 -3.06 13.37
N LEU A 161 -3.01 -3.51 14.54
CA LEU A 161 -4.31 -4.14 14.76
C LEU A 161 -5.37 -3.11 15.16
N TYR A 162 -6.64 -3.44 14.97
CA TYR A 162 -7.72 -2.61 15.51
C TYR A 162 -7.57 -2.45 17.03
N GLY A 163 -7.60 -1.19 17.47
CA GLY A 163 -7.35 -0.80 18.86
C GLY A 163 -5.90 -0.42 19.17
N GLU A 164 -5.00 -0.43 18.19
CA GLU A 164 -3.61 0.05 18.33
C GLU A 164 -3.41 1.38 17.60
N ASN A 165 -2.40 2.12 18.03
CA ASN A 165 -1.92 3.31 17.34
C ASN A 165 -1.10 2.92 16.11
N LEU A 166 -1.04 3.81 15.10
CA LEU A 166 -0.14 3.66 13.98
C LEU A 166 1.33 3.78 14.42
N ASN A 167 2.22 3.18 13.65
CA ASN A 167 3.67 3.22 13.90
C ASN A 167 4.28 4.57 13.50
N ASP A 168 5.61 4.73 13.72
CA ASP A 168 6.35 5.98 13.46
C ASP A 168 6.40 6.36 11.97
N ASP A 169 6.19 5.41 11.04
CA ASP A 169 6.08 5.68 9.61
C ASP A 169 4.93 6.65 9.31
N PHE A 170 3.89 6.69 10.14
CA PHE A 170 2.79 7.65 10.01
C PHE A 170 3.25 9.10 10.15
N TYR A 171 4.10 9.39 11.13
CA TYR A 171 4.64 10.75 11.32
C TYR A 171 5.65 11.11 10.22
N SER A 172 6.44 10.14 9.79
CA SER A 172 7.35 10.31 8.64
C SER A 172 6.58 10.60 7.35
N ALA A 173 5.41 9.98 7.16
CA ALA A 173 4.55 10.20 6.00
C ALA A 173 4.07 11.65 5.89
N ILE A 174 3.75 12.31 7.01
CA ILE A 174 3.36 13.72 7.06
C ILE A 174 4.44 14.61 6.42
N GLU A 175 5.72 14.36 6.76
CA GLU A 175 6.84 15.14 6.24
C GLU A 175 7.01 14.98 4.72
N PHE A 176 6.83 13.77 4.18
CA PHE A 176 6.89 13.56 2.74
C PHE A 176 5.72 14.24 2.03
N ILE A 177 4.50 14.11 2.56
CA ILE A 177 3.30 14.72 1.98
C ILE A 177 3.43 16.25 1.94
N LYS A 178 3.87 16.89 3.03
CA LYS A 178 4.05 18.36 3.09
C LYS A 178 5.07 18.89 2.07
N LYS A 179 6.06 18.09 1.70
CA LYS A 179 7.11 18.46 0.74
C LYS A 179 6.76 18.12 -0.71
N SER A 180 5.66 17.40 -0.95
CA SER A 180 5.28 16.97 -2.29
C SER A 180 4.54 18.07 -3.07
N ASP A 181 4.77 18.13 -4.37
CA ASP A 181 3.98 18.94 -5.30
C ASP A 181 2.75 18.18 -5.80
N THR A 182 2.81 16.86 -5.77
CA THR A 182 1.75 15.97 -6.24
C THR A 182 1.59 14.79 -5.28
N LEU A 183 0.39 14.62 -4.75
CA LEU A 183 -0.04 13.46 -3.97
C LEU A 183 -1.00 12.61 -4.82
N ILE A 184 -0.59 11.38 -5.10
CA ILE A 184 -1.43 10.40 -5.81
C ILE A 184 -1.97 9.39 -4.78
N VAL A 185 -3.27 9.38 -4.59
CA VAL A 185 -3.97 8.37 -3.78
C VAL A 185 -4.57 7.32 -4.70
N ALA A 186 -4.30 6.04 -4.45
CA ALA A 186 -4.82 4.96 -5.27
C ALA A 186 -5.32 3.76 -4.44
N GLY A 187 -6.43 3.15 -4.87
CA GLY A 187 -6.95 1.92 -4.29
C GLY A 187 -7.28 2.00 -2.79
N SER A 188 -7.65 3.18 -2.31
CA SER A 188 -8.04 3.41 -0.91
C SER A 188 -9.43 4.05 -0.84
N SER A 189 -10.27 3.55 0.05
CA SER A 189 -11.58 4.17 0.34
C SER A 189 -11.47 5.50 1.09
N LEU A 190 -10.30 5.80 1.67
CA LEU A 190 -10.05 6.97 2.52
C LEU A 190 -11.07 7.12 3.68
N THR A 191 -11.45 5.99 4.29
CA THR A 191 -12.40 5.94 5.43
C THR A 191 -11.79 5.40 6.70
N VAL A 192 -10.52 4.96 6.68
CA VAL A 192 -9.84 4.39 7.85
C VAL A 192 -9.03 5.47 8.56
N PHE A 193 -9.48 5.85 9.76
CA PHE A 193 -8.75 6.76 10.63
C PHE A 193 -7.72 6.02 11.48
N PRO A 194 -6.57 6.67 11.79
CA PRO A 194 -6.15 8.01 11.38
C PRO A 194 -5.49 8.07 9.98
N ALA A 195 -5.26 6.95 9.29
CA ALA A 195 -4.51 6.92 8.03
C ALA A 195 -5.06 7.88 6.95
N CYS A 196 -6.40 8.01 6.81
CA CYS A 196 -6.98 8.90 5.80
C CYS A 196 -6.70 10.38 6.06
N SER A 197 -6.46 10.81 7.30
CA SER A 197 -6.14 12.21 7.62
C SER A 197 -4.78 12.66 7.07
N LEU A 198 -3.94 11.75 6.60
CA LEU A 198 -2.72 12.12 5.88
C LEU A 198 -2.99 12.99 4.64
N VAL A 199 -4.16 12.82 4.02
CA VAL A 199 -4.55 13.65 2.86
C VAL A 199 -4.75 15.10 3.25
N ASP A 200 -5.18 15.38 4.49
CA ASP A 200 -5.39 16.74 5.01
C ASP A 200 -4.07 17.51 5.20
N GLU A 201 -2.94 16.81 5.30
CA GLU A 201 -1.61 17.40 5.42
C GLU A 201 -1.02 17.87 4.07
N PHE A 202 -1.69 17.55 2.96
CA PHE A 202 -1.22 17.90 1.63
C PHE A 202 -1.56 19.35 1.29
N ASN A 203 -0.53 20.13 0.93
CA ASN A 203 -0.65 21.54 0.55
C ASN A 203 -0.05 21.82 -0.85
N GLY A 204 0.27 20.76 -1.61
CA GLY A 204 0.86 20.88 -2.93
C GLY A 204 -0.16 21.22 -4.02
N LYS A 205 0.31 21.21 -5.26
CA LYS A 205 -0.49 21.64 -6.44
C LYS A 205 -1.54 20.62 -6.86
N ASN A 206 -1.22 19.32 -6.80
CA ASN A 206 -2.06 18.29 -7.42
C ASN A 206 -2.39 17.16 -6.44
N LEU A 207 -3.60 17.14 -5.89
CA LEU A 207 -4.18 15.99 -5.24
C LEU A 207 -4.92 15.15 -6.29
N ILE A 208 -4.48 13.92 -6.51
CA ILE A 208 -5.05 12.99 -7.48
C ILE A 208 -5.62 11.80 -6.74
N ILE A 209 -6.86 11.41 -7.04
CA ILE A 209 -7.49 10.22 -6.48
C ILE A 209 -7.85 9.26 -7.61
N ILE A 210 -7.32 8.02 -7.53
CA ILE A 210 -7.59 6.94 -8.48
C ILE A 210 -8.21 5.79 -7.70
N ASN A 211 -9.51 5.61 -7.82
CA ASN A 211 -10.23 4.59 -7.09
C ASN A 211 -11.50 4.17 -7.86
N ASP A 212 -11.92 2.92 -7.78
CA ASP A 212 -13.12 2.42 -8.46
C ASP A 212 -14.42 3.04 -7.92
N THR A 213 -14.42 3.38 -6.65
CA THR A 213 -15.55 4.00 -5.94
C THR A 213 -15.22 5.42 -5.48
N LYS A 214 -16.25 6.20 -5.19
CA LYS A 214 -16.10 7.55 -4.64
C LYS A 214 -15.49 7.52 -3.25
N THR A 215 -14.70 8.56 -2.93
CA THR A 215 -14.10 8.76 -1.63
C THR A 215 -14.61 10.06 -0.98
N PRO A 216 -14.51 10.21 0.36
CA PRO A 216 -14.84 11.47 1.03
C PRO A 216 -14.02 12.68 0.54
N TYR A 217 -12.83 12.43 -0.01
CA TYR A 217 -11.86 13.45 -0.44
C TYR A 217 -11.98 13.84 -1.92
N ASP A 218 -12.88 13.23 -2.69
CA ASP A 218 -13.05 13.54 -4.12
C ASP A 218 -13.29 15.04 -4.39
N LYS A 219 -13.96 15.73 -3.46
CA LYS A 219 -14.27 17.18 -3.59
C LYS A 219 -13.03 18.07 -3.45
N CYS A 220 -11.99 17.60 -2.78
CA CYS A 220 -10.75 18.32 -2.54
C CYS A 220 -9.70 18.01 -3.63
N ALA A 221 -9.92 16.97 -4.42
CA ALA A 221 -8.97 16.53 -5.42
C ALA A 221 -8.98 17.39 -6.69
N SER A 222 -7.79 17.68 -7.23
CA SER A 222 -7.62 18.37 -8.53
C SER A 222 -7.96 17.46 -9.72
N LEU A 223 -7.87 16.14 -9.50
CA LEU A 223 -8.25 15.13 -10.48
C LEU A 223 -8.77 13.86 -9.78
N VAL A 224 -9.96 13.42 -10.15
CA VAL A 224 -10.55 12.15 -9.70
C VAL A 224 -10.77 11.23 -10.90
N ILE A 225 -10.23 10.03 -10.83
CA ILE A 225 -10.39 8.97 -11.81
C ILE A 225 -11.09 7.79 -11.14
N ASN A 226 -12.39 7.64 -11.37
CA ASN A 226 -13.15 6.46 -10.94
C ASN A 226 -13.12 5.43 -12.08
N ASP A 227 -12.06 4.63 -12.12
CA ASP A 227 -11.86 3.61 -13.15
C ASP A 227 -11.01 2.46 -12.55
N ASP A 228 -10.93 1.36 -13.28
CA ASP A 228 -10.10 0.21 -12.96
C ASP A 228 -8.61 0.61 -12.89
N LEU A 229 -7.96 0.27 -11.79
CA LEU A 229 -6.55 0.60 -11.57
C LEU A 229 -5.64 -0.02 -12.62
N GLU A 230 -5.91 -1.27 -13.03
CA GLU A 230 -5.11 -1.94 -14.05
C GLU A 230 -5.13 -1.17 -15.37
N LYS A 231 -6.30 -0.71 -15.78
CA LYS A 231 -6.49 0.10 -16.99
C LYS A 231 -5.73 1.41 -16.92
N VAL A 232 -5.83 2.12 -15.78
CA VAL A 232 -5.12 3.41 -15.58
C VAL A 232 -3.61 3.20 -15.64
N PHE A 233 -3.07 2.23 -14.91
CA PHE A 233 -1.62 2.00 -14.86
C PHE A 233 -1.06 1.34 -16.13
N LYS A 234 -1.85 0.57 -16.88
CA LYS A 234 -1.47 0.12 -18.23
C LYS A 234 -1.30 1.30 -19.19
N TYR A 235 -2.19 2.29 -19.14
CA TYR A 235 -2.07 3.50 -19.93
C TYR A 235 -0.79 4.28 -19.59
N LEU A 236 -0.53 4.53 -18.31
CA LEU A 236 0.66 5.23 -17.83
C LEU A 236 1.95 4.51 -18.22
N LYS A 237 2.00 3.18 -18.04
CA LYS A 237 3.18 2.39 -18.36
C LYS A 237 3.46 2.29 -19.87
N GLY A 238 2.44 2.16 -20.70
CA GLY A 238 2.57 2.16 -22.14
C GLY A 238 3.23 3.44 -22.67
N TRP A 239 2.88 4.55 -22.07
CA TRP A 239 3.44 5.84 -22.42
C TRP A 239 4.89 6.02 -21.91
N PHE A 240 5.21 5.55 -20.72
CA PHE A 240 6.56 5.59 -20.16
C PHE A 240 7.56 4.83 -21.05
N LEU A 241 7.19 3.67 -21.56
CA LEU A 241 8.01 2.90 -22.50
C LEU A 241 8.24 3.64 -23.83
N TRP A 242 7.27 4.43 -24.27
CA TRP A 242 7.40 5.27 -25.48
C TRP A 242 8.41 6.40 -25.29
N ILE A 243 8.38 7.11 -24.14
CA ILE A 243 9.38 8.13 -23.80
C ILE A 243 10.79 7.54 -23.75
N LEU A 244 10.99 6.43 -23.04
CA LEU A 244 12.29 5.79 -22.96
C LEU A 244 12.86 5.45 -24.35
N LYS A 245 12.00 5.02 -25.29
CA LYS A 245 12.42 4.78 -26.67
C LYS A 245 12.86 6.05 -27.38
N ILE A 246 12.15 7.17 -27.21
CA ILE A 246 12.53 8.46 -27.79
C ILE A 246 13.89 8.92 -27.24
N LEU A 247 14.04 8.95 -25.92
CA LEU A 247 15.29 9.36 -25.27
C LEU A 247 16.50 8.51 -25.71
N LEU A 248 16.31 7.21 -25.88
CA LEU A 248 17.36 6.31 -26.40
C LEU A 248 17.69 6.61 -27.87
N LEU A 249 16.69 6.93 -28.70
CA LEU A 249 16.90 7.32 -30.09
C LEU A 249 17.65 8.65 -30.21
N GLU A 250 17.31 9.65 -29.37
CA GLU A 250 18.01 10.93 -29.33
C GLU A 250 19.47 10.78 -28.91
N GLN A 251 19.79 9.92 -27.92
CA GLN A 251 21.16 9.63 -27.53
C GLN A 251 21.97 8.96 -28.64
N VAL A 252 21.34 8.08 -29.43
CA VAL A 252 22.00 7.42 -30.58
C VAL A 252 22.26 8.42 -31.73
N VAL A 253 21.40 9.44 -31.90
CA VAL A 253 21.58 10.48 -32.93
C VAL A 253 22.69 11.48 -32.54
N MET A 254 22.91 11.71 -31.25
CA MET A 254 23.95 12.64 -30.77
C MET A 254 25.38 12.02 -30.78
N ILE A 255 25.50 10.69 -30.96
CA ILE A 255 26.79 9.98 -31.00
C ILE A 255 27.29 9.79 -32.46
N LYS A 256 26.50 10.19 -33.45
CA LYS A 256 26.90 10.22 -34.86
C LYS A 256 27.24 11.63 -35.34
#